data_350cd57642fae5972d8552a7356e61f5
#
_entry.id   350cd57642fae5972d8552a7356e61f5
#
_cell.length_a   1.000
_cell.length_b   1.000
_cell.length_c   1.000
_cell.angle_alpha   90.00
_cell.angle_beta   90.00
_cell.angle_gamma   90.00
#
_symmetry.space_group_name_H-M   'P 1'
#
loop_
_entity.id
_entity.type
_entity.pdbx_description
1 polymer ?
#
loop_
_entity_poly.entity_id
_entity_poly.type
_entity_poly.pdbx_seq_one_letter_code
_entity_poly.pdbx_strand_id
1 'polypeptide(L)'
;CLPANQERFANGKLATVQFHPSAQVVMTAGHDRSVSLFQVDGIRNPRIQSIYLESFPIYKACFSVDGEQVIATGTHHKMFFVYDMMSGSIIPIQKVRGVEERFLRSFEVSPDGSFMLLTGTSGYLHLLSMKTKELISAMKVNGRCTASAFTPDSSKIYSYSKEGEVFIWDVRSRKCLHKFEDEGSLEGKCIAVSKNNQYVACGSASGVVNLYTTDVCLKEKRPKPVKAIMNLVTSATCVTFNPTTEILAVASRETDEAVKLV
;
A
#
# COMPACT_ATOMS: atom_id res chain seq x y z
N CYS A 1 14.60 22.43 1.69
CA CYS A 1 13.19 22.10 1.96
C CYS A 1 13.01 21.89 3.46
N LEU A 2 11.92 22.39 4.03
CA LEU A 2 11.59 22.14 5.43
C LEU A 2 10.87 20.79 5.56
N PRO A 3 11.18 19.98 6.60
CA PRO A 3 10.44 18.75 6.85
C PRO A 3 8.97 19.05 7.15
N ALA A 4 8.05 18.25 6.58
CA ALA A 4 6.64 18.44 6.83
C ALA A 4 6.22 18.18 8.30
N ASN A 5 7.01 17.40 9.04
CA ASN A 5 6.79 17.05 10.44
C ASN A 5 7.71 17.79 11.41
N GLN A 6 8.16 19.00 11.05
CA GLN A 6 9.13 19.77 11.84
C GLN A 6 8.67 20.04 13.29
N GLU A 7 7.39 20.27 13.51
CA GLU A 7 6.85 20.52 14.86
C GLU A 7 6.82 19.27 15.75
N ARG A 8 6.83 18.09 15.13
CA ARG A 8 6.87 16.81 15.85
C ARG A 8 7.53 15.74 14.99
N PHE A 9 8.81 15.53 15.21
CA PHE A 9 9.51 14.38 14.67
C PHE A 9 8.96 13.08 15.29
N ALA A 10 8.86 12.03 14.48
CA ALA A 10 8.46 10.72 14.97
C ALA A 10 9.55 10.15 15.90
N ASN A 11 9.15 9.61 17.06
CA ASN A 11 10.03 8.90 17.96
C ASN A 11 10.15 7.43 17.51
N GLY A 12 10.74 7.21 16.35
CA GLY A 12 10.92 5.88 15.80
C GLY A 12 10.75 5.85 14.28
N LYS A 13 10.73 4.63 13.75
CA LYS A 13 10.62 4.42 12.31
C LYS A 13 9.25 4.86 11.79
N LEU A 14 9.23 5.78 10.84
CA LEU A 14 8.04 6.09 10.06
C LEU A 14 7.66 4.90 9.18
N ALA A 15 6.39 4.52 9.22
CA ALA A 15 5.83 3.45 8.42
C ALA A 15 5.10 3.99 7.19
N THR A 16 4.39 5.11 7.32
CA THR A 16 3.59 5.69 6.25
C THR A 16 3.70 7.21 6.26
N VAL A 17 3.77 7.76 5.04
CA VAL A 17 3.57 9.18 4.76
C VAL A 17 2.58 9.25 3.60
N GLN A 18 1.49 10.00 3.76
CA GLN A 18 0.47 10.12 2.74
C GLN A 18 -0.16 11.52 2.76
N PHE A 19 -0.37 12.09 1.58
CA PHE A 19 -1.17 13.31 1.44
C PHE A 19 -2.66 12.98 1.53
N HIS A 20 -3.40 13.90 2.11
CA HIS A 20 -4.87 13.85 2.10
C HIS A 20 -5.40 13.98 0.67
N PRO A 21 -6.46 13.24 0.28
CA PRO A 21 -6.94 13.23 -1.10
C PRO A 21 -7.47 14.57 -1.62
N SER A 22 -7.98 15.44 -0.75
CA SER A 22 -8.61 16.72 -1.15
C SER A 22 -8.12 17.95 -0.41
N ALA A 23 -7.35 17.80 0.68
CA ALA A 23 -6.87 18.92 1.50
C ALA A 23 -5.32 19.01 1.49
N GLN A 24 -4.80 20.19 1.77
CA GLN A 24 -3.36 20.42 1.93
C GLN A 24 -2.86 19.90 3.30
N VAL A 25 -3.06 18.61 3.52
CA VAL A 25 -2.69 17.93 4.76
C VAL A 25 -1.84 16.72 4.42
N VAL A 26 -0.80 16.49 5.20
CA VAL A 26 0.02 15.27 5.16
C VAL A 26 -0.13 14.50 6.47
N MET A 27 -0.31 13.20 6.35
CA MET A 27 -0.32 12.26 7.46
C MET A 27 1.04 11.58 7.57
N THR A 28 1.55 11.47 8.79
CA THR A 28 2.66 10.59 9.13
C THR A 28 2.21 9.59 10.19
N ALA A 29 2.60 8.34 10.03
CA ALA A 29 2.29 7.29 11.00
C ALA A 29 3.48 6.32 11.15
N GLY A 30 3.70 5.78 12.32
CA GLY A 30 4.87 4.94 12.54
C GLY A 30 4.86 4.08 13.79
N HIS A 31 6.02 3.53 14.07
CA HIS A 31 6.25 2.63 15.22
C HIS A 31 6.16 3.35 16.57
N ASP A 32 6.19 4.68 16.57
CA ASP A 32 5.94 5.52 17.76
C ASP A 32 4.46 5.52 18.21
N ARG A 33 3.63 4.71 17.57
CA ARG A 33 2.21 4.54 17.92
C ARG A 33 1.36 5.78 17.68
N SER A 34 1.86 6.73 16.91
CA SER A 34 1.15 7.96 16.62
C SER A 34 0.79 8.09 15.14
N VAL A 35 -0.39 8.66 14.89
CA VAL A 35 -0.79 9.22 13.60
C VAL A 35 -0.80 10.72 13.78
N SER A 36 0.01 11.44 13.02
CA SER A 36 0.10 12.89 13.09
C SER A 36 -0.30 13.53 11.76
N LEU A 37 -1.11 14.58 11.84
CA LEU A 37 -1.60 15.33 10.70
C LEU A 37 -0.97 16.73 10.72
N PHE A 38 -0.40 17.14 9.60
CA PHE A 38 0.24 18.42 9.43
C PHE A 38 -0.36 19.17 8.24
N GLN A 39 -0.59 20.44 8.38
CA GLN A 39 -0.93 21.30 7.26
C GLN A 39 0.32 21.53 6.40
N VAL A 40 0.21 21.45 5.10
CA VAL A 40 1.32 21.69 4.18
C VAL A 40 1.18 23.11 3.62
N ASP A 41 1.79 24.08 4.28
CA ASP A 41 1.81 25.49 3.86
C ASP A 41 3.15 25.90 3.21
N GLY A 42 4.16 25.02 3.27
CA GLY A 42 5.50 25.28 2.74
C GLY A 42 6.35 26.25 3.57
N ILE A 43 5.83 26.75 4.70
CA ILE A 43 6.51 27.74 5.56
C ILE A 43 6.80 27.15 6.94
N ARG A 44 5.77 26.70 7.65
CA ARG A 44 5.88 26.14 9.01
C ARG A 44 5.39 24.72 9.11
N ASN A 45 4.47 24.32 8.23
CA ASN A 45 3.80 23.02 8.25
C ASN A 45 3.23 22.69 9.64
N PRO A 46 2.31 23.52 10.18
CA PRO A 46 1.84 23.36 11.55
C PRO A 46 1.15 22.02 11.74
N ARG A 47 1.35 21.44 12.92
CA ARG A 47 0.65 20.24 13.33
C ARG A 47 -0.81 20.54 13.62
N ILE A 48 -1.71 19.87 12.92
CA ILE A 48 -3.16 19.99 13.14
C ILE A 48 -3.57 19.10 14.33
N GLN A 49 -3.16 17.83 14.28
CA GLN A 49 -3.59 16.82 15.27
C GLN A 49 -2.58 15.68 15.38
N SER A 50 -2.54 15.04 16.53
CA SER A 50 -1.85 13.76 16.74
C SER A 50 -2.75 12.83 17.53
N ILE A 51 -2.88 11.62 17.01
CA ILE A 51 -3.68 10.54 17.62
C ILE A 51 -2.69 9.49 18.09
N TYR A 52 -2.77 9.11 19.36
CA TYR A 52 -1.93 8.10 19.96
C TYR A 52 -2.73 6.80 20.15
N LEU A 53 -2.21 5.69 19.60
CA LEU A 53 -2.79 4.36 19.71
C LEU A 53 -1.97 3.57 20.72
N GLU A 54 -2.51 3.40 21.92
CA GLU A 54 -1.83 2.74 23.03
C GLU A 54 -1.44 1.30 22.66
N SER A 55 -0.18 0.95 22.91
CA SER A 55 0.39 -0.39 22.64
C SER A 55 0.24 -0.89 21.19
N PHE A 56 0.08 0.03 20.23
CA PHE A 56 -0.19 -0.30 18.82
C PHE A 56 0.84 0.31 17.88
N PRO A 57 2.05 -0.28 17.74
CA PRO A 57 3.01 0.15 16.73
C PRO A 57 2.41 0.02 15.33
N ILE A 58 2.29 1.14 14.62
CA ILE A 58 1.61 1.20 13.33
C ILE A 58 2.53 0.64 12.25
N TYR A 59 2.00 -0.29 11.45
CA TYR A 59 2.68 -0.85 10.28
C TYR A 59 2.31 -0.13 8.99
N LYS A 60 1.03 0.18 8.81
CA LYS A 60 0.51 0.95 7.67
C LYS A 60 -0.68 1.79 8.11
N ALA A 61 -0.75 3.01 7.61
CA ALA A 61 -1.91 3.88 7.74
C ALA A 61 -2.29 4.44 6.36
N CYS A 62 -3.57 4.68 6.13
CA CYS A 62 -4.06 5.20 4.86
C CYS A 62 -5.33 6.02 5.10
N PHE A 63 -5.50 7.10 4.35
CA PHE A 63 -6.79 7.78 4.27
C PHE A 63 -7.81 6.94 3.51
N SER A 64 -9.08 7.07 3.87
CA SER A 64 -10.19 6.70 2.98
C SER A 64 -10.17 7.62 1.75
N VAL A 65 -10.86 7.21 0.68
CA VAL A 65 -10.86 7.96 -0.60
C VAL A 65 -11.53 9.33 -0.45
N ASP A 66 -12.53 9.44 0.41
CA ASP A 66 -13.19 10.71 0.78
C ASP A 66 -12.35 11.58 1.74
N GLY A 67 -11.32 11.00 2.37
CA GLY A 67 -10.48 11.67 3.35
C GLY A 67 -11.10 11.76 4.76
N GLU A 68 -12.29 11.24 4.98
CA GLU A 68 -12.99 11.35 6.26
C GLU A 68 -12.49 10.38 7.33
N GLN A 69 -11.82 9.30 6.91
CA GLN A 69 -11.31 8.29 7.81
C GLN A 69 -9.81 8.03 7.61
N VAL A 70 -9.13 7.69 8.69
CA VAL A 70 -7.79 7.10 8.65
C VAL A 70 -7.86 5.67 9.18
N ILE A 71 -7.39 4.72 8.38
CA ILE A 71 -7.29 3.31 8.76
C ILE A 71 -5.85 3.04 9.15
N ALA A 72 -5.63 2.38 10.28
CA ALA A 72 -4.29 2.03 10.75
C ALA A 72 -4.21 0.55 11.16
N THR A 73 -3.24 -0.17 10.60
CA THR A 73 -2.91 -1.55 10.96
C THR A 73 -1.64 -1.61 11.79
N GLY A 74 -1.56 -2.59 12.68
CA GLY A 74 -0.44 -2.76 13.60
C GLY A 74 0.55 -3.84 13.17
N THR A 75 1.75 -3.78 13.74
CA THR A 75 2.86 -4.70 13.40
C THR A 75 2.56 -6.14 13.84
N HIS A 76 1.91 -6.33 14.99
CA HIS A 76 1.67 -7.64 15.61
C HIS A 76 0.22 -7.83 16.09
N HIS A 77 -0.73 -7.17 15.44
CA HIS A 77 -2.12 -7.16 15.86
C HIS A 77 -3.04 -7.82 14.83
N LYS A 78 -4.09 -8.48 15.33
CA LYS A 78 -5.19 -9.04 14.52
C LYS A 78 -6.29 -8.03 14.25
N MET A 79 -6.19 -6.88 14.88
CA MET A 79 -7.13 -5.78 14.80
C MET A 79 -6.55 -4.61 14.04
N PHE A 80 -7.38 -3.70 13.63
CA PHE A 80 -7.00 -2.42 13.08
C PHE A 80 -7.90 -1.31 13.64
N PHE A 81 -7.44 -0.07 13.55
CA PHE A 81 -8.19 1.10 13.96
C PHE A 81 -8.73 1.87 12.76
N VAL A 82 -9.92 2.43 12.95
CA VAL A 82 -10.49 3.43 12.07
C VAL A 82 -10.65 4.70 12.88
N TYR A 83 -9.95 5.75 12.50
CA TYR A 83 -10.13 7.08 13.08
C TYR A 83 -11.06 7.87 12.17
N ASP A 84 -12.18 8.30 12.70
CA ASP A 84 -13.14 9.18 12.04
C ASP A 84 -12.74 10.63 12.31
N MET A 85 -12.35 11.34 11.26
CA MET A 85 -11.84 12.70 11.35
C MET A 85 -12.95 13.72 11.63
N MET A 86 -14.20 13.41 11.28
CA MET A 86 -15.33 14.31 11.52
C MET A 86 -15.79 14.27 12.98
N SER A 87 -15.91 13.08 13.55
CA SER A 87 -16.32 12.91 14.94
C SER A 87 -15.14 12.95 15.92
N GLY A 88 -13.91 12.81 15.44
CA GLY A 88 -12.71 12.69 16.28
C GLY A 88 -12.63 11.36 17.04
N SER A 89 -13.42 10.35 16.64
CA SER A 89 -13.52 9.09 17.36
C SER A 89 -12.58 8.03 16.81
N ILE A 90 -12.01 7.20 17.71
CA ILE A 90 -11.17 6.06 17.37
C ILE A 90 -11.99 4.79 17.54
N ILE A 91 -12.20 4.07 16.44
CA ILE A 91 -13.04 2.86 16.40
C ILE A 91 -12.12 1.65 16.24
N PRO A 92 -11.99 0.79 17.27
CA PRO A 92 -11.22 -0.45 17.14
C PRO A 92 -12.05 -1.53 16.43
N ILE A 93 -11.53 -2.07 15.33
CA ILE A 93 -12.07 -3.25 14.67
C ILE A 93 -11.30 -4.46 15.19
N GLN A 94 -11.77 -5.03 16.29
CA GLN A 94 -11.05 -6.07 17.03
C GLN A 94 -10.96 -7.39 16.27
N LYS A 95 -12.01 -7.76 15.54
CA LYS A 95 -12.06 -9.00 14.76
C LYS A 95 -12.94 -8.84 13.54
N VAL A 96 -12.38 -9.19 12.39
CA VAL A 96 -13.17 -9.34 11.16
C VAL A 96 -13.66 -10.79 11.10
N ARG A 97 -14.98 -10.97 11.07
CA ARG A 97 -15.60 -12.32 11.01
C ARG A 97 -15.14 -13.04 9.73
N GLY A 98 -14.64 -14.26 9.89
CA GLY A 98 -14.13 -15.08 8.76
C GLY A 98 -12.67 -14.81 8.38
N VAL A 99 -11.98 -13.88 9.05
CA VAL A 99 -10.54 -13.67 8.87
C VAL A 99 -9.79 -14.24 10.07
N GLU A 100 -9.05 -15.33 9.84
CA GLU A 100 -8.27 -16.04 10.88
C GLU A 100 -6.77 -15.89 10.61
N GLU A 101 -6.31 -14.63 10.56
CA GLU A 101 -4.91 -14.32 10.37
C GLU A 101 -4.20 -14.09 11.71
N ARG A 102 -2.92 -14.43 11.76
CA ARG A 102 -2.08 -14.16 12.94
C ARG A 102 -1.85 -12.66 13.15
N PHE A 103 -1.66 -11.94 12.04
CA PHE A 103 -1.44 -10.50 12.01
C PHE A 103 -2.08 -9.90 10.76
N LEU A 104 -2.63 -8.70 10.88
CA LEU A 104 -3.14 -7.90 9.78
C LEU A 104 -2.22 -6.68 9.61
N ARG A 105 -1.20 -6.80 8.75
CA ARG A 105 -0.19 -5.76 8.58
C ARG A 105 -0.47 -4.86 7.39
N SER A 106 -0.54 -5.44 6.21
CA SER A 106 -0.69 -4.71 4.97
C SER A 106 -2.13 -4.70 4.49
N PHE A 107 -2.55 -3.58 3.97
CA PHE A 107 -3.86 -3.42 3.33
C PHE A 107 -3.79 -2.39 2.22
N GLU A 108 -4.74 -2.46 1.31
CA GLU A 108 -4.95 -1.46 0.26
C GLU A 108 -6.42 -1.04 0.26
N VAL A 109 -6.69 0.23 -0.05
CA VAL A 109 -8.05 0.74 -0.26
C VAL A 109 -8.27 0.87 -1.76
N SER A 110 -9.43 0.40 -2.25
CA SER A 110 -9.77 0.55 -3.66
C SER A 110 -9.97 2.03 -4.03
N PRO A 111 -9.54 2.46 -5.22
CA PRO A 111 -9.66 3.87 -5.66
C PRO A 111 -11.10 4.41 -5.68
N ASP A 112 -12.10 3.55 -5.84
CA ASP A 112 -13.52 3.91 -5.75
C ASP A 112 -14.06 4.00 -4.30
N GLY A 113 -13.24 3.64 -3.30
CA GLY A 113 -13.64 3.66 -1.89
C GLY A 113 -14.57 2.52 -1.46
N SER A 114 -14.86 1.55 -2.33
CA SER A 114 -15.80 0.47 -2.02
C SER A 114 -15.20 -0.67 -1.21
N PHE A 115 -13.91 -0.95 -1.41
CA PHE A 115 -13.24 -2.13 -0.89
C PHE A 115 -11.97 -1.82 -0.12
N MET A 116 -11.66 -2.69 0.83
CA MET A 116 -10.38 -2.79 1.52
C MET A 116 -9.83 -4.19 1.32
N LEU A 117 -8.60 -4.31 0.83
CA LEU A 117 -7.90 -5.57 0.66
C LEU A 117 -6.90 -5.76 1.78
N LEU A 118 -7.12 -6.71 2.67
CA LEU A 118 -6.16 -7.11 3.69
C LEU A 118 -5.27 -8.23 3.18
N THR A 119 -3.96 -8.08 3.33
CA THR A 119 -3.00 -9.12 2.99
C THR A 119 -2.71 -9.98 4.21
N GLY A 120 -3.07 -11.25 4.13
CA GLY A 120 -2.83 -12.24 5.18
C GLY A 120 -1.41 -12.81 5.17
N THR A 121 -1.06 -13.52 6.24
CA THR A 121 0.28 -14.08 6.45
C THR A 121 0.54 -15.36 5.64
N SER A 122 -0.52 -16.07 5.27
CA SER A 122 -0.46 -17.37 4.60
C SER A 122 -0.82 -17.32 3.12
N GLY A 123 -0.67 -16.15 2.48
CA GLY A 123 -1.00 -15.94 1.07
C GLY A 123 -2.49 -15.69 0.81
N TYR A 124 -3.28 -15.51 1.85
CA TYR A 124 -4.66 -15.07 1.70
C TYR A 124 -4.76 -13.57 1.48
N LEU A 125 -5.65 -13.20 0.58
CA LEU A 125 -6.08 -11.84 0.32
C LEU A 125 -7.54 -11.73 0.73
N HIS A 126 -7.83 -10.97 1.75
CA HIS A 126 -9.18 -10.80 2.28
C HIS A 126 -9.76 -9.49 1.75
N LEU A 127 -10.76 -9.61 0.88
CA LEU A 127 -11.50 -8.47 0.34
C LEU A 127 -12.66 -8.13 1.28
N LEU A 128 -12.64 -6.93 1.84
CA LEU A 128 -13.65 -6.41 2.77
C LEU A 128 -14.45 -5.29 2.13
N SER A 129 -15.69 -5.12 2.57
CA SER A 129 -16.46 -3.90 2.33
C SER A 129 -15.84 -2.74 3.11
N MET A 130 -15.56 -1.63 2.44
CA MET A 130 -15.05 -0.45 3.12
C MET A 130 -16.08 0.17 4.07
N LYS A 131 -17.36 0.06 3.75
CA LYS A 131 -18.48 0.61 4.56
C LYS A 131 -18.71 -0.18 5.85
N THR A 132 -18.83 -1.51 5.77
CA THR A 132 -19.18 -2.35 6.91
C THR A 132 -17.96 -2.98 7.60
N LYS A 133 -16.79 -2.96 6.96
CA LYS A 133 -15.57 -3.67 7.38
C LYS A 133 -15.74 -5.19 7.49
N GLU A 134 -16.76 -5.74 6.80
CA GLU A 134 -17.04 -7.17 6.75
C GLU A 134 -16.35 -7.85 5.58
N LEU A 135 -16.01 -9.13 5.75
CA LEU A 135 -15.40 -9.96 4.73
C LEU A 135 -16.39 -10.26 3.62
N ILE A 136 -16.03 -9.93 2.39
CA ILE A 136 -16.78 -10.28 1.18
C ILE A 136 -16.26 -11.58 0.59
N SER A 137 -14.93 -11.73 0.50
CA SER A 137 -14.30 -12.92 -0.10
C SER A 137 -12.85 -13.04 0.36
N ALA A 138 -12.36 -14.28 0.35
CA ALA A 138 -10.93 -14.58 0.50
C ALA A 138 -10.42 -15.20 -0.80
N MET A 139 -9.33 -14.65 -1.31
CA MET A 139 -8.58 -15.15 -2.46
C MET A 139 -7.24 -15.68 -1.96
N LYS A 140 -6.67 -16.67 -2.64
CA LYS A 140 -5.40 -17.26 -2.21
C LYS A 140 -4.38 -17.25 -3.35
N VAL A 141 -3.23 -16.62 -3.09
CA VAL A 141 -2.04 -16.74 -3.95
C VAL A 141 -1.26 -18.00 -3.59
N ASN A 142 -0.49 -18.49 -4.52
CA ASN A 142 0.50 -19.53 -4.25
C ASN A 142 1.67 -18.88 -3.49
N GLY A 143 2.01 -19.42 -2.32
CA GLY A 143 3.02 -18.84 -1.46
C GLY A 143 2.52 -17.65 -0.62
N ARG A 144 3.41 -16.71 -0.31
CA ARG A 144 3.13 -15.52 0.52
C ARG A 144 2.95 -14.29 -0.37
N CYS A 145 1.86 -13.56 -0.21
CA CYS A 145 1.70 -12.25 -0.82
C CYS A 145 2.56 -11.20 -0.08
N THR A 146 3.34 -10.44 -0.81
CA THR A 146 4.22 -9.39 -0.27
C THR A 146 3.67 -8.00 -0.53
N ALA A 147 3.02 -7.80 -1.67
CA ALA A 147 2.42 -6.53 -2.06
C ALA A 147 1.18 -6.74 -2.91
N SER A 148 0.29 -5.77 -2.89
CA SER A 148 -0.91 -5.74 -3.73
C SER A 148 -1.22 -4.31 -4.17
N ALA A 149 -1.91 -4.18 -5.30
CA ALA A 149 -2.37 -2.90 -5.81
C ALA A 149 -3.69 -3.09 -6.57
N PHE A 150 -4.62 -2.15 -6.39
CA PHE A 150 -5.81 -2.05 -7.23
C PHE A 150 -5.49 -1.35 -8.55
N THR A 151 -6.23 -1.69 -9.60
CA THR A 151 -6.29 -0.86 -10.80
C THR A 151 -7.05 0.44 -10.50
N PRO A 152 -6.78 1.55 -11.23
CA PRO A 152 -7.42 2.83 -11.00
C PRO A 152 -8.95 2.81 -11.11
N ASP A 153 -9.48 1.92 -11.94
CA ASP A 153 -10.91 1.67 -12.12
C ASP A 153 -11.51 0.70 -11.07
N SER A 154 -10.70 0.26 -10.10
CA SER A 154 -11.08 -0.70 -9.05
C SER A 154 -11.58 -2.05 -9.56
N SER A 155 -11.42 -2.35 -10.87
CA SER A 155 -11.93 -3.58 -11.48
C SER A 155 -11.04 -4.79 -11.20
N LYS A 156 -9.73 -4.58 -11.02
CA LYS A 156 -8.75 -5.66 -10.83
C LYS A 156 -7.83 -5.38 -9.65
N ILE A 157 -7.25 -6.48 -9.16
CA ILE A 157 -6.21 -6.47 -8.14
C ILE A 157 -4.99 -7.19 -8.71
N TYR A 158 -3.84 -6.57 -8.60
CA TYR A 158 -2.55 -7.20 -8.81
C TYR A 158 -1.99 -7.60 -7.45
N SER A 159 -1.60 -8.85 -7.27
CA SER A 159 -0.96 -9.34 -6.05
C SER A 159 0.37 -9.99 -6.39
N TYR A 160 1.42 -9.54 -5.73
CA TYR A 160 2.78 -9.98 -5.96
C TYR A 160 3.23 -10.93 -4.86
N SER A 161 3.62 -12.13 -5.25
CA SER A 161 4.06 -13.15 -4.32
C SER A 161 5.55 -13.03 -3.98
N LYS A 162 5.92 -13.65 -2.88
CA LYS A 162 7.33 -13.74 -2.49
C LYS A 162 8.17 -14.49 -3.53
N GLU A 163 7.57 -15.43 -4.23
CA GLU A 163 8.20 -16.29 -5.24
C GLU A 163 8.38 -15.61 -6.62
N GLY A 164 8.04 -14.31 -6.73
CA GLY A 164 8.20 -13.55 -7.97
C GLY A 164 7.03 -13.72 -8.96
N GLU A 165 5.93 -14.37 -8.56
CA GLU A 165 4.72 -14.47 -9.38
C GLU A 165 3.75 -13.30 -9.09
N VAL A 166 3.14 -12.76 -10.12
CA VAL A 166 2.09 -11.76 -10.02
C VAL A 166 0.77 -12.37 -10.46
N PHE A 167 -0.24 -12.30 -9.60
CA PHE A 167 -1.60 -12.78 -9.86
C PHE A 167 -2.51 -11.58 -10.15
N ILE A 168 -3.35 -11.70 -11.15
CA ILE A 168 -4.32 -10.69 -11.55
C ILE A 168 -5.72 -11.22 -11.26
N TRP A 169 -6.44 -10.53 -10.39
CA TRP A 169 -7.77 -10.91 -9.93
C TRP A 169 -8.82 -9.95 -10.45
N ASP A 170 -9.97 -10.48 -10.82
CA ASP A 170 -11.15 -9.67 -11.08
C ASP A 170 -11.92 -9.45 -9.75
N VAL A 171 -12.15 -8.19 -9.41
CA VAL A 171 -12.79 -7.81 -8.14
C VAL A 171 -14.25 -8.28 -8.09
N ARG A 172 -14.96 -8.23 -9.21
CA ARG A 172 -16.37 -8.60 -9.29
C ARG A 172 -16.59 -10.09 -9.17
N SER A 173 -15.91 -10.89 -9.98
CA SER A 173 -16.04 -12.36 -9.96
C SER A 173 -15.19 -13.01 -8.87
N ARG A 174 -14.18 -12.30 -8.33
CA ARG A 174 -13.24 -12.78 -7.30
C ARG A 174 -12.40 -13.98 -7.77
N LYS A 175 -12.23 -14.09 -9.07
CA LYS A 175 -11.45 -15.16 -9.72
C LYS A 175 -10.11 -14.62 -10.21
N CYS A 176 -9.10 -15.48 -10.19
CA CYS A 176 -7.84 -15.19 -10.85
C CYS A 176 -8.04 -15.22 -12.36
N LEU A 177 -7.79 -14.09 -13.03
CA LEU A 177 -7.89 -13.99 -14.49
C LEU A 177 -6.64 -14.53 -15.16
N HIS A 178 -5.49 -14.17 -14.62
CA HIS A 178 -4.19 -14.51 -15.18
C HIS A 178 -3.11 -14.46 -14.11
N LYS A 179 -1.97 -15.09 -14.37
CA LYS A 179 -0.74 -14.93 -13.58
C LYS A 179 0.46 -14.89 -14.49
N PHE A 180 1.47 -14.11 -14.10
CA PHE A 180 2.73 -14.02 -14.81
C PHE A 180 3.91 -14.04 -13.84
N GLU A 181 5.08 -14.41 -14.35
CA GLU A 181 6.35 -14.38 -13.63
C GLU A 181 7.06 -13.04 -13.91
N ASP A 182 7.50 -12.34 -12.87
CA ASP A 182 8.30 -11.13 -13.01
C ASP A 182 9.73 -11.50 -13.41
N GLU A 183 10.22 -10.94 -14.53
CA GLU A 183 11.49 -11.33 -15.13
C GLU A 183 12.67 -11.11 -14.18
N GLY A 184 13.43 -12.19 -13.90
CA GLY A 184 14.60 -12.13 -13.03
C GLY A 184 14.32 -11.88 -11.55
N SER A 185 13.05 -11.85 -11.13
CA SER A 185 12.68 -11.67 -9.73
C SER A 185 12.70 -13.01 -8.99
N LEU A 186 13.51 -13.08 -7.94
CA LEU A 186 13.53 -14.21 -7.00
C LEU A 186 12.60 -13.96 -5.81
N GLU A 187 12.35 -12.71 -5.47
CA GLU A 187 11.51 -12.31 -4.36
C GLU A 187 10.83 -10.96 -4.64
N GLY A 188 9.51 -10.98 -4.78
CA GLY A 188 8.71 -9.77 -4.93
C GLY A 188 8.63 -8.94 -3.66
N LYS A 189 8.67 -7.61 -3.77
CA LYS A 189 8.63 -6.69 -2.63
C LYS A 189 7.55 -5.64 -2.70
N CYS A 190 7.39 -4.99 -3.85
CA CYS A 190 6.41 -3.94 -4.04
C CYS A 190 5.83 -3.95 -5.45
N ILE A 191 4.61 -3.46 -5.59
CA ILE A 191 3.90 -3.38 -6.87
C ILE A 191 3.07 -2.10 -6.92
N ALA A 192 3.00 -1.47 -8.07
CA ALA A 192 2.13 -0.33 -8.32
C ALA A 192 1.54 -0.39 -9.73
N VAL A 193 0.31 0.09 -9.86
CA VAL A 193 -0.37 0.28 -11.14
C VAL A 193 -0.45 1.77 -11.44
N SER A 194 -0.17 2.16 -12.67
CA SER A 194 -0.23 3.57 -13.10
C SER A 194 -1.65 4.11 -13.11
N LYS A 195 -1.81 5.42 -12.89
CA LYS A 195 -3.13 6.07 -12.84
C LYS A 195 -3.90 6.02 -14.15
N ASN A 196 -3.21 5.93 -15.29
CA ASN A 196 -3.82 5.73 -16.60
C ASN A 196 -4.07 4.26 -16.95
N ASN A 197 -3.80 3.33 -16.03
CA ASN A 197 -3.95 1.88 -16.20
C ASN A 197 -3.11 1.26 -17.35
N GLN A 198 -2.05 1.93 -17.79
CA GLN A 198 -1.20 1.43 -18.88
C GLN A 198 -0.01 0.61 -18.40
N TYR A 199 0.49 0.89 -17.19
CA TYR A 199 1.73 0.30 -16.69
C TYR A 199 1.55 -0.35 -15.32
N VAL A 200 2.32 -1.42 -15.12
CA VAL A 200 2.52 -2.08 -13.82
C VAL A 200 4.01 -2.08 -13.52
N ALA A 201 4.39 -1.61 -12.35
CA ALA A 201 5.77 -1.63 -11.86
C ALA A 201 5.90 -2.70 -10.76
N CYS A 202 6.82 -3.64 -10.95
CA CYS A 202 7.13 -4.73 -10.00
C CYS A 202 8.54 -4.53 -9.45
N GLY A 203 8.67 -4.31 -8.14
CA GLY A 203 9.95 -4.13 -7.47
C GLY A 203 10.35 -5.38 -6.69
N SER A 204 11.61 -5.80 -6.85
CA SER A 204 12.15 -7.03 -6.29
C SER A 204 13.15 -6.79 -5.15
N ALA A 205 13.49 -7.87 -4.44
CA ALA A 205 14.52 -7.84 -3.40
C ALA A 205 15.91 -7.52 -3.91
N SER A 206 16.18 -7.74 -5.21
CA SER A 206 17.46 -7.39 -5.84
C SER A 206 17.62 -5.89 -6.13
N GLY A 207 16.60 -5.06 -5.86
CA GLY A 207 16.62 -3.64 -6.17
C GLY A 207 16.21 -3.32 -7.61
N VAL A 208 15.92 -4.34 -8.42
CA VAL A 208 15.43 -4.16 -9.78
C VAL A 208 13.94 -3.87 -9.74
N VAL A 209 13.50 -2.87 -10.52
CA VAL A 209 12.09 -2.57 -10.74
C VAL A 209 11.78 -2.75 -12.22
N ASN A 210 10.94 -3.73 -12.53
CA ASN A 210 10.49 -4.01 -13.88
C ASN A 210 9.19 -3.27 -14.18
N LEU A 211 9.16 -2.61 -15.33
CA LEU A 211 7.99 -1.89 -15.82
C LEU A 211 7.36 -2.68 -16.98
N TYR A 212 6.10 -3.05 -16.84
CA TYR A 212 5.32 -3.77 -17.85
C TYR A 212 4.15 -2.93 -18.33
N THR A 213 3.67 -3.22 -19.56
CA THR A 213 2.34 -2.77 -19.98
C THR A 213 1.28 -3.72 -19.44
N THR A 214 0.13 -3.19 -19.03
CA THR A 214 -0.99 -3.98 -18.46
C THR A 214 -1.52 -5.02 -19.45
N ASP A 215 -1.53 -4.67 -20.74
CA ASP A 215 -2.01 -5.57 -21.81
C ASP A 215 -1.15 -6.83 -21.96
N VAL A 216 0.16 -6.71 -21.83
CA VAL A 216 1.09 -7.83 -21.90
C VAL A 216 0.98 -8.71 -20.65
N CYS A 217 0.82 -8.08 -19.48
CA CYS A 217 0.61 -8.78 -18.21
C CYS A 217 -0.65 -9.68 -18.20
N LEU A 218 -1.67 -9.33 -18.98
CA LEU A 218 -2.92 -10.10 -19.07
C LEU A 218 -2.86 -11.26 -20.08
N LYS A 219 -1.84 -11.29 -20.95
CA LYS A 219 -1.74 -12.26 -22.07
C LYS A 219 -0.59 -13.25 -21.91
N GLU A 220 0.54 -12.78 -21.39
CA GLU A 220 1.77 -13.57 -21.36
C GLU A 220 2.08 -14.08 -19.95
N LYS A 221 2.55 -15.32 -19.85
CA LYS A 221 3.01 -15.91 -18.59
C LYS A 221 4.39 -15.42 -18.16
N ARG A 222 5.21 -14.98 -19.13
CA ARG A 222 6.55 -14.42 -18.93
C ARG A 222 6.69 -13.18 -19.79
N PRO A 223 6.03 -12.09 -19.41
CA PRO A 223 6.10 -10.85 -20.15
C PRO A 223 7.52 -10.28 -20.11
N LYS A 224 7.98 -9.69 -21.20
CA LYS A 224 9.19 -8.91 -21.17
C LYS A 224 8.90 -7.50 -20.67
N PRO A 225 9.69 -6.97 -19.72
CA PRO A 225 9.51 -5.61 -19.26
C PRO A 225 9.83 -4.61 -20.37
N VAL A 226 9.04 -3.56 -20.44
CA VAL A 226 9.34 -2.40 -21.32
C VAL A 226 10.64 -1.73 -20.88
N LYS A 227 10.89 -1.71 -19.57
CA LYS A 227 12.10 -1.16 -18.97
C LYS A 227 12.40 -1.89 -17.65
N ALA A 228 13.67 -2.26 -17.46
CA ALA A 228 14.20 -2.70 -16.18
C ALA A 228 15.01 -1.55 -15.57
N ILE A 229 14.63 -1.15 -14.36
CA ILE A 229 15.23 -0.04 -13.63
C ILE A 229 16.14 -0.63 -12.56
N MET A 230 17.45 -0.42 -12.69
CA MET A 230 18.50 -0.98 -11.82
C MET A 230 19.18 0.09 -10.96
N ASN A 231 18.43 1.11 -10.55
CA ASN A 231 18.99 2.29 -9.90
C ASN A 231 19.11 2.15 -8.36
N LEU A 232 18.60 1.08 -7.79
CA LEU A 232 18.73 0.75 -6.36
C LEU A 232 19.75 -0.33 -6.15
N VAL A 233 20.57 -0.19 -5.11
CA VAL A 233 21.58 -1.20 -4.69
C VAL A 233 20.97 -2.21 -3.71
N THR A 234 19.87 -1.82 -3.03
CA THR A 234 19.15 -2.63 -2.04
C THR A 234 17.72 -2.88 -2.50
N SER A 235 16.99 -3.74 -1.78
CA SER A 235 15.60 -4.10 -2.12
C SER A 235 14.74 -2.90 -2.47
N ALA A 236 13.99 -2.99 -3.58
CA ALA A 236 12.95 -2.03 -3.91
C ALA A 236 11.74 -2.25 -3.00
N THR A 237 11.59 -1.44 -1.96
CA THR A 237 10.53 -1.62 -0.96
C THR A 237 9.29 -0.77 -1.21
N CYS A 238 9.40 0.24 -2.06
CA CYS A 238 8.28 1.11 -2.42
C CYS A 238 8.42 1.56 -3.87
N VAL A 239 7.31 1.49 -4.60
CA VAL A 239 7.17 2.08 -5.93
C VAL A 239 5.86 2.84 -6.00
N THR A 240 5.85 3.98 -6.68
CA THR A 240 4.63 4.76 -6.89
C THR A 240 4.74 5.61 -8.15
N PHE A 241 3.66 5.67 -8.91
CA PHE A 241 3.54 6.58 -10.05
C PHE A 241 3.04 7.93 -9.58
N ASN A 242 3.47 9.00 -10.25
CA ASN A 242 2.84 10.29 -10.12
C ASN A 242 1.42 10.25 -10.75
N PRO A 243 0.56 11.23 -10.46
CA PRO A 243 -0.81 11.25 -10.98
C PRO A 243 -0.91 11.28 -12.52
N THR A 244 0.09 11.86 -13.21
CA THR A 244 0.14 11.96 -14.67
C THR A 244 0.78 10.74 -15.34
N THR A 245 1.31 9.79 -14.57
CA THR A 245 2.01 8.57 -15.05
C THR A 245 3.36 8.84 -15.78
N GLU A 246 3.86 10.06 -15.72
CA GLU A 246 5.13 10.43 -16.39
C GLU A 246 6.36 10.08 -15.58
N ILE A 247 6.22 9.99 -14.25
CA ILE A 247 7.31 9.76 -13.31
C ILE A 247 6.97 8.55 -12.43
N LEU A 248 7.95 7.67 -12.28
CA LEU A 248 7.93 6.58 -11.31
C LEU A 248 8.93 6.87 -10.19
N ALA A 249 8.46 6.99 -8.97
CA ALA A 249 9.33 7.03 -7.80
C ALA A 249 9.59 5.60 -7.31
N VAL A 250 10.86 5.26 -7.13
CA VAL A 250 11.31 3.99 -6.58
C VAL A 250 12.17 4.24 -5.34
N ALA A 251 11.95 3.46 -4.28
CA ALA A 251 12.63 3.68 -3.02
C ALA A 251 12.99 2.38 -2.30
N SER A 252 14.04 2.44 -1.49
CA SER A 252 14.42 1.41 -0.55
C SER A 252 14.35 1.94 0.89
N ARG A 253 13.90 1.08 1.82
CA ARG A 253 13.93 1.35 3.27
C ARG A 253 15.19 0.80 3.95
N GLU A 254 16.05 0.12 3.22
CA GLU A 254 17.23 -0.55 3.74
C GLU A 254 18.45 0.38 3.80
N THR A 255 18.42 1.47 3.02
CA THR A 255 19.47 2.49 2.99
C THR A 255 18.87 3.87 3.07
N ASP A 256 19.58 4.80 3.68
CA ASP A 256 19.19 6.20 3.74
C ASP A 256 19.31 6.84 2.34
N GLU A 257 18.50 7.87 2.09
CA GLU A 257 18.47 8.64 0.83
C GLU A 257 18.24 7.82 -0.44
N ALA A 258 17.74 6.59 -0.32
CA ALA A 258 17.50 5.69 -1.45
C ALA A 258 16.14 5.94 -2.11
N VAL A 259 15.94 7.14 -2.63
CA VAL A 259 14.79 7.49 -3.47
C VAL A 259 15.29 7.94 -4.83
N LYS A 260 14.75 7.34 -5.89
CA LYS A 260 15.06 7.68 -7.29
C LYS A 260 13.78 7.99 -8.04
N LEU A 261 13.85 8.97 -8.92
CA LEU A 261 12.79 9.30 -9.88
C LEU A 261 13.21 8.83 -11.27
N VAL A 262 12.29 8.19 -11.96
CA VAL A 262 12.51 7.58 -13.29
C VAL A 262 11.39 7.97 -14.23
#